data_c0d951287382cdce16f98666e40de5b3
#
_entry.id   c0d951287382cdce16f98666e40de5b3
#
_cell.length_a   1.000
_cell.length_b   1.000
_cell.length_c   1.000
_cell.angle_alpha   90.00
_cell.angle_beta   90.00
_cell.angle_gamma   90.00
#
_symmetry.space_group_name_H-M   'P 1'
#
loop_
_entity.id
_entity.type
_entity.pdbx_description
1 polymer ?
#
loop_
_entity_poly.entity_id
_entity_poly.type
_entity_poly.pdbx_seq_one_letter_code
_entity_poly.pdbx_strand_id
1 'polypeptide(L)'
;IEAEINKIAEVENAVLIFASKKLKVKGNITEDTEKKMQAVCDKIENGVKISPYSEKSHEHNHEHESLSIAALIAGVILFAIAIIVHKFTDFNILGIALYIISYLILGHEVLIDTFKSLKSGSVFDENFLMTIATIGAFALGDYSEAVGVVLFFNVGSLFEHYAVNKSRKA
;
A
#
# COMPACT_ATOMS: atom_id res chain seq x y z
N ILE A 1 0.31 5.40 26.15
CA ILE A 1 1.31 4.31 25.93
C ILE A 1 2.68 4.75 26.44
N GLU A 2 3.33 5.78 25.88
CA GLU A 2 4.67 6.24 26.25
C GLU A 2 4.81 6.51 27.76
N ALA A 3 3.88 7.28 28.34
CA ALA A 3 3.92 7.62 29.77
C ALA A 3 3.77 6.41 30.70
N GLU A 4 3.04 5.38 30.29
CA GLU A 4 2.85 4.17 31.08
C GLU A 4 4.03 3.20 30.92
N ILE A 5 4.64 3.13 29.74
CA ILE A 5 5.84 2.32 29.51
C ILE A 5 7.04 2.89 30.29
N ASN A 6 7.16 4.21 30.41
CA ASN A 6 8.19 4.87 31.21
C ASN A 6 8.06 4.61 32.74
N LYS A 7 6.95 4.02 33.20
CA LYS A 7 6.79 3.61 34.61
C LYS A 7 7.35 2.21 34.91
N ILE A 8 7.71 1.46 33.88
CA ILE A 8 8.28 0.12 34.03
C ILE A 8 9.72 0.27 34.57
N ALA A 9 10.04 -0.40 35.67
CA ALA A 9 11.31 -0.22 36.38
C ALA A 9 12.56 -0.51 35.53
N GLU A 10 12.44 -1.40 34.54
CA GLU A 10 13.53 -1.80 33.65
C GLU A 10 13.69 -0.84 32.44
N VAL A 11 12.79 0.13 32.28
CA VAL A 11 12.81 1.13 31.21
C VAL A 11 13.35 2.46 31.74
N GLU A 12 14.47 2.93 31.19
CA GLU A 12 15.04 4.23 31.52
C GLU A 12 14.34 5.37 30.78
N ASN A 13 14.02 5.14 29.49
CA ASN A 13 13.33 6.12 28.65
C ASN A 13 12.65 5.42 27.48
N ALA A 14 11.39 5.75 27.26
CA ALA A 14 10.63 5.30 26.10
C ALA A 14 10.05 6.51 25.38
N VAL A 15 10.21 6.57 24.06
CA VAL A 15 9.68 7.63 23.19
C VAL A 15 8.91 6.99 22.02
N LEU A 16 7.66 7.38 21.89
CA LEU A 16 6.80 6.91 20.79
C LEU A 16 6.85 7.89 19.63
N ILE A 17 7.40 7.44 18.50
CA ILE A 17 7.44 8.21 17.26
C ILE A 17 6.22 7.84 16.41
N PHE A 18 5.15 8.61 16.53
CA PHE A 18 3.89 8.35 15.85
C PHE A 18 4.02 8.25 14.33
N ALA A 19 4.79 9.13 13.70
CA ALA A 19 4.98 9.17 12.25
C ALA A 19 5.56 7.87 11.66
N SER A 20 6.36 7.12 12.44
CA SER A 20 6.97 5.85 12.00
C SER A 20 6.42 4.64 12.74
N LYS A 21 5.43 4.83 13.62
CA LYS A 21 4.87 3.78 14.51
C LYS A 21 5.96 3.01 15.27
N LYS A 22 7.04 3.70 15.65
CA LYS A 22 8.19 3.12 16.35
C LYS A 22 8.23 3.59 17.79
N LEU A 23 8.38 2.63 18.71
CA LEU A 23 8.66 2.88 20.12
C LEU A 23 10.17 2.70 20.32
N LYS A 24 10.90 3.80 20.60
CA LYS A 24 12.29 3.73 21.01
C LYS A 24 12.33 3.54 22.51
N VAL A 25 12.92 2.45 22.98
CA VAL A 25 13.05 2.15 24.41
C VAL A 25 14.54 2.05 24.75
N LYS A 26 14.94 2.71 25.81
CA LYS A 26 16.26 2.60 26.41
C LYS A 26 16.11 1.99 27.80
N GLY A 27 16.88 0.97 28.10
CA GLY A 27 16.86 0.25 29.38
C GLY A 27 17.34 -1.19 29.23
N ASN A 28 17.16 -1.98 30.26
CA ASN A 28 17.50 -3.41 30.25
C ASN A 28 16.29 -4.21 29.73
N ILE A 29 16.23 -4.36 28.40
CA ILE A 29 15.09 -4.99 27.75
C ILE A 29 15.30 -6.50 27.68
N THR A 30 14.51 -7.21 28.47
CA THR A 30 14.41 -8.68 28.49
C THR A 30 13.06 -9.11 27.93
N GLU A 31 12.89 -10.42 27.63
CA GLU A 31 11.58 -10.97 27.19
C GLU A 31 10.44 -10.67 28.19
N ASP A 32 10.76 -10.59 29.49
CA ASP A 32 9.79 -10.26 30.51
C ASP A 32 9.39 -8.77 30.46
N THR A 33 10.35 -7.90 30.15
CA THR A 33 10.10 -6.47 29.92
C THR A 33 9.23 -6.25 28.68
N GLU A 34 9.45 -6.99 27.61
CA GLU A 34 8.61 -6.94 26.40
C GLU A 34 7.17 -7.36 26.70
N LYS A 35 6.96 -8.43 27.46
CA LYS A 35 5.61 -8.86 27.89
C LYS A 35 4.91 -7.82 28.75
N LYS A 36 5.62 -7.15 29.65
CA LYS A 36 5.08 -6.04 30.45
C LYS A 36 4.68 -4.85 29.57
N MET A 37 5.52 -4.47 28.61
CA MET A 37 5.21 -3.41 27.64
C MET A 37 4.01 -3.78 26.78
N GLN A 38 3.91 -5.03 26.30
CA GLN A 38 2.75 -5.51 25.55
C GLN A 38 1.46 -5.43 26.37
N ALA A 39 1.50 -5.85 27.64
CA ALA A 39 0.35 -5.77 28.53
C ALA A 39 -0.12 -4.33 28.78
N VAL A 40 0.80 -3.37 28.80
CA VAL A 40 0.48 -1.93 28.89
C VAL A 40 -0.22 -1.47 27.59
N CYS A 41 0.29 -1.87 26.44
CA CYS A 41 -0.34 -1.52 25.16
C CYS A 41 -1.74 -2.10 25.03
N ASP A 42 -1.94 -3.38 25.37
CA ASP A 42 -3.22 -4.06 25.30
C ASP A 42 -4.30 -3.43 26.20
N LYS A 43 -3.88 -2.78 27.32
CA LYS A 43 -4.80 -2.04 28.21
C LYS A 43 -5.27 -0.71 27.64
N ILE A 44 -4.42 -0.07 26.82
CA ILE A 44 -4.68 1.28 26.31
C ILE A 44 -5.32 1.21 24.92
N GLU A 45 -4.86 0.29 24.10
CA GLU A 45 -5.31 0.17 22.70
C GLU A 45 -5.27 -1.29 22.25
N ASN A 46 -6.44 -1.89 22.10
CA ASN A 46 -6.58 -3.29 21.67
C ASN A 46 -6.05 -3.49 20.24
N GLY A 47 -5.17 -4.48 20.08
CA GLY A 47 -4.66 -4.89 18.76
C GLY A 47 -3.27 -4.34 18.41
N VAL A 48 -2.65 -3.51 19.26
CA VAL A 48 -1.26 -3.07 19.08
C VAL A 48 -0.32 -4.19 19.53
N LYS A 49 0.50 -4.70 18.60
CA LYS A 49 1.55 -5.68 18.91
C LYS A 49 2.92 -5.00 18.94
N ILE A 50 3.66 -5.24 20.01
CA ILE A 50 5.07 -4.84 20.14
C ILE A 50 5.92 -6.00 19.64
N SER A 51 6.89 -5.71 18.78
CA SER A 51 7.93 -6.64 18.37
C SER A 51 9.29 -5.97 18.34
N PRO A 52 10.39 -6.69 18.67
CA PRO A 52 11.73 -6.14 18.59
C PRO A 52 12.02 -5.59 17.20
N TYR A 53 12.58 -4.38 17.13
CA TYR A 53 12.98 -3.77 15.88
C TYR A 53 14.25 -4.47 15.37
N SER A 54 14.10 -5.36 14.39
CA SER A 54 15.22 -5.84 13.60
C SER A 54 15.25 -5.03 12.29
N GLU A 55 16.40 -4.46 11.94
CA GLU A 55 16.57 -3.74 10.67
C GLU A 55 16.21 -4.59 9.44
N LYS A 56 16.17 -5.92 9.62
CA LYS A 56 15.77 -6.89 8.59
C LYS A 56 14.30 -7.28 8.62
N SER A 57 13.51 -6.90 9.64
CA SER A 57 12.13 -7.39 9.82
C SER A 57 11.05 -6.31 9.83
N HIS A 58 11.39 -5.04 9.66
CA HIS A 58 10.42 -3.95 9.49
C HIS A 58 10.54 -3.23 8.15
N GLU A 59 10.81 -3.94 7.14
CA GLU A 59 9.88 -3.99 6.04
C GLU A 59 8.66 -4.81 6.50
N HIS A 60 7.76 -4.27 7.30
CA HIS A 60 6.37 -4.46 6.98
C HIS A 60 6.26 -3.86 5.58
N ASN A 61 6.49 -4.76 4.68
CA ASN A 61 5.93 -4.78 3.36
C ASN A 61 4.40 -4.57 3.51
N HIS A 62 4.01 -3.31 3.64
CA HIS A 62 3.49 -2.77 2.41
C HIS A 62 4.65 -2.76 1.40
N GLU A 63 5.12 -3.92 1.00
CA GLU A 63 5.38 -4.23 -0.38
C GLU A 63 3.99 -4.14 -1.04
N HIS A 64 3.56 -2.92 -1.20
CA HIS A 64 3.34 -2.50 -2.56
C HIS A 64 4.68 -2.80 -3.23
N GLU A 65 4.84 -3.98 -3.79
CA GLU A 65 5.77 -4.20 -4.86
C GLU A 65 5.46 -3.06 -5.80
N SER A 66 6.17 -1.94 -5.58
CA SER A 66 5.92 -0.74 -6.37
C SER A 66 6.10 -1.21 -7.78
N LEU A 67 5.03 -1.16 -8.55
CA LEU A 67 4.99 -1.67 -9.92
C LEU A 67 6.33 -1.37 -10.54
N SER A 68 7.09 -2.38 -10.90
CA SER A 68 8.44 -2.15 -11.41
C SER A 68 8.34 -1.01 -12.41
N ILE A 69 9.15 0.03 -12.30
CA ILE A 69 9.08 1.19 -13.19
C ILE A 69 8.99 0.74 -14.64
N ALA A 70 9.62 -0.39 -14.95
CA ALA A 70 9.53 -1.04 -16.26
C ALA A 70 8.10 -1.52 -16.59
N ALA A 71 7.37 -2.09 -15.63
CA ALA A 71 5.98 -2.53 -15.82
C ALA A 71 5.04 -1.32 -15.96
N LEU A 72 5.27 -0.25 -15.19
CA LEU A 72 4.54 1.00 -15.35
C LEU A 72 4.74 1.58 -16.75
N ILE A 73 5.97 1.69 -17.23
CA ILE A 73 6.28 2.18 -18.58
C ILE A 73 5.64 1.29 -19.64
N ALA A 74 5.75 -0.03 -19.51
CA ALA A 74 5.12 -0.98 -20.44
C ALA A 74 3.60 -0.83 -20.47
N GLY A 75 2.95 -0.68 -19.31
CA GLY A 75 1.52 -0.46 -19.20
C GLY A 75 1.06 0.85 -19.85
N VAL A 76 1.83 1.94 -19.66
CA VAL A 76 1.57 3.24 -20.29
C VAL A 76 1.70 3.17 -21.82
N ILE A 77 2.75 2.52 -22.31
CA ILE A 77 2.96 2.33 -23.76
C ILE A 77 1.79 1.53 -24.35
N LEU A 78 1.42 0.44 -23.69
CA LEU A 78 0.30 -0.41 -24.15
C LEU A 78 -1.03 0.36 -24.12
N PHE A 79 -1.25 1.18 -23.12
CA PHE A 79 -2.42 2.06 -23.03
C PHE A 79 -2.47 3.06 -24.18
N ALA A 80 -1.33 3.72 -24.49
CA ALA A 80 -1.25 4.63 -25.63
C ALA A 80 -1.54 3.92 -26.96
N ILE A 81 -1.01 2.70 -27.16
CA ILE A 81 -1.30 1.87 -28.32
C ILE A 81 -2.79 1.51 -28.37
N ALA A 82 -3.40 1.14 -27.24
CA ALA A 82 -4.82 0.82 -27.17
C ALA A 82 -5.70 2.00 -27.61
N ILE A 83 -5.39 3.21 -27.18
CA ILE A 83 -6.10 4.44 -27.61
C ILE A 83 -5.99 4.63 -29.12
N ILE A 84 -4.80 4.47 -29.68
CA ILE A 84 -4.54 4.64 -31.11
C ILE A 84 -5.32 3.58 -31.90
N VAL A 85 -5.20 2.31 -31.53
CA VAL A 85 -5.87 1.20 -32.20
C VAL A 85 -7.39 1.37 -32.14
N HIS A 86 -7.92 1.70 -30.96
CA HIS A 86 -9.37 1.90 -30.78
C HIS A 86 -9.92 3.06 -31.64
N LYS A 87 -9.12 4.13 -31.82
CA LYS A 87 -9.54 5.30 -32.60
C LYS A 87 -9.40 5.16 -34.09
N PHE A 88 -8.40 4.40 -34.58
CA PHE A 88 -8.04 4.33 -36.00
C PHE A 88 -8.41 3.01 -36.69
N THR A 89 -8.91 2.02 -35.93
CA THR A 89 -9.20 0.69 -36.45
C THR A 89 -10.66 0.33 -36.17
N ASP A 90 -11.37 -0.14 -37.19
CA ASP A 90 -12.73 -0.65 -37.03
C ASP A 90 -12.81 -1.96 -36.22
N PHE A 91 -11.66 -2.55 -35.86
CA PHE A 91 -11.55 -3.73 -34.99
C PHE A 91 -11.67 -3.36 -33.50
N ASN A 92 -12.90 -3.06 -33.08
CA ASN A 92 -13.22 -2.68 -31.69
C ASN A 92 -12.74 -3.72 -30.65
N ILE A 93 -12.81 -5.02 -31.00
CA ILE A 93 -12.40 -6.11 -30.10
C ILE A 93 -10.90 -6.06 -29.78
N LEU A 94 -10.04 -5.73 -30.76
CA LEU A 94 -8.61 -5.63 -30.54
C LEU A 94 -8.27 -4.46 -29.61
N GLY A 95 -8.90 -3.32 -29.78
CA GLY A 95 -8.75 -2.16 -28.89
C GLY A 95 -9.16 -2.47 -27.46
N ILE A 96 -10.31 -3.13 -27.27
CA ILE A 96 -10.80 -3.56 -25.96
C ILE A 96 -9.82 -4.55 -25.30
N ALA A 97 -9.32 -5.53 -26.05
CA ALA A 97 -8.34 -6.48 -25.52
C ALA A 97 -7.06 -5.80 -25.05
N LEU A 98 -6.56 -4.79 -25.78
CA LEU A 98 -5.40 -4.01 -25.38
C LEU A 98 -5.65 -3.20 -24.10
N TYR A 99 -6.83 -2.61 -23.93
CA TYR A 99 -7.21 -1.93 -22.69
C TYR A 99 -7.24 -2.90 -21.51
N ILE A 100 -7.83 -4.09 -21.68
CA ILE A 100 -7.87 -5.10 -20.61
C ILE A 100 -6.46 -5.54 -20.22
N ILE A 101 -5.57 -5.80 -21.17
CA ILE A 101 -4.19 -6.20 -20.90
C ILE A 101 -3.44 -5.08 -20.19
N SER A 102 -3.57 -3.83 -20.65
CA SER A 102 -2.98 -2.68 -19.99
C SER A 102 -3.50 -2.51 -18.56
N TYR A 103 -4.81 -2.66 -18.34
CA TYR A 103 -5.44 -2.63 -17.02
C TYR A 103 -4.89 -3.72 -16.09
N LEU A 104 -4.72 -4.95 -16.57
CA LEU A 104 -4.18 -6.04 -15.78
C LEU A 104 -2.72 -5.81 -15.42
N ILE A 105 -1.91 -5.22 -16.30
CA ILE A 105 -0.52 -4.90 -16.00
C ILE A 105 -0.43 -3.78 -14.97
N LEU A 106 -1.20 -2.71 -15.13
CA LEU A 106 -1.16 -1.55 -14.24
C LEU A 106 -1.90 -1.79 -12.92
N GLY A 107 -2.98 -2.57 -12.94
CA GLY A 107 -3.90 -2.77 -11.82
C GLY A 107 -3.68 -4.04 -11.02
N HIS A 108 -2.70 -4.89 -11.36
CA HIS A 108 -2.57 -6.19 -10.71
C HIS A 108 -2.36 -6.07 -9.20
N GLU A 109 -1.56 -5.11 -8.71
CA GLU A 109 -1.35 -4.88 -7.28
C GLU A 109 -2.63 -4.44 -6.58
N VAL A 110 -3.35 -3.50 -7.18
CA VAL A 110 -4.63 -3.01 -6.67
C VAL A 110 -5.65 -4.14 -6.57
N LEU A 111 -5.73 -4.99 -7.58
CA LEU A 111 -6.62 -6.15 -7.60
C LEU A 111 -6.26 -7.17 -6.52
N ILE A 112 -4.97 -7.48 -6.36
CA ILE A 112 -4.47 -8.41 -5.34
C ILE A 112 -4.75 -7.85 -3.94
N ASP A 113 -4.48 -6.58 -3.70
CA ASP A 113 -4.68 -5.97 -2.39
C ASP A 113 -6.17 -5.83 -2.07
N THR A 114 -7.01 -5.49 -3.05
CA THR A 114 -8.47 -5.55 -2.90
C THR A 114 -8.93 -6.93 -2.47
N PHE A 115 -8.40 -7.99 -3.09
CA PHE A 115 -8.78 -9.36 -2.75
C PHE A 115 -8.32 -9.76 -1.35
N LYS A 116 -7.13 -9.31 -0.92
CA LYS A 116 -6.61 -9.52 0.44
C LYS A 116 -7.45 -8.77 1.47
N SER A 117 -7.76 -7.50 1.21
CA SER A 117 -8.58 -6.65 2.08
C SER A 117 -9.98 -7.20 2.26
N LEU A 118 -10.59 -7.68 1.17
CA LEU A 118 -11.91 -8.32 1.21
C LEU A 118 -11.89 -9.59 2.09
N LYS A 119 -10.84 -10.40 1.98
CA LYS A 119 -10.68 -11.61 2.78
C LYS A 119 -10.40 -11.32 4.26
N SER A 120 -9.76 -10.20 4.57
CA SER A 120 -9.48 -9.76 5.96
C SER A 120 -10.64 -9.02 6.62
N GLY A 121 -11.75 -8.78 5.89
CA GLY A 121 -12.92 -8.06 6.39
C GLY A 121 -12.82 -6.53 6.34
N SER A 122 -11.76 -5.98 5.77
CA SER A 122 -11.59 -4.54 5.54
C SER A 122 -12.13 -4.18 4.15
N VAL A 123 -13.46 -3.99 4.06
CA VAL A 123 -14.17 -3.89 2.77
C VAL A 123 -14.13 -2.48 2.17
N PHE A 124 -13.78 -1.44 2.94
CA PHE A 124 -13.86 -0.04 2.50
C PHE A 124 -12.46 0.62 2.49
N ASP A 125 -11.50 0.02 1.78
CA ASP A 125 -10.25 0.69 1.48
C ASP A 125 -10.27 1.34 0.08
N GLU A 126 -9.28 2.16 -0.19
CA GLU A 126 -9.13 2.88 -1.46
C GLU A 126 -9.01 1.94 -2.66
N ASN A 127 -8.33 0.79 -2.50
CA ASN A 127 -8.14 -0.19 -3.56
C ASN A 127 -9.47 -0.86 -3.95
N PHE A 128 -10.32 -1.16 -2.95
CA PHE A 128 -11.66 -1.70 -3.17
C PHE A 128 -12.55 -0.72 -3.95
N LEU A 129 -12.58 0.55 -3.51
CA LEU A 129 -13.37 1.60 -4.19
C LEU A 129 -12.90 1.81 -5.63
N MET A 130 -11.59 1.84 -5.85
CA MET A 130 -11.00 1.98 -7.18
C MET A 130 -11.32 0.76 -8.07
N THR A 131 -11.25 -0.45 -7.53
CA THR A 131 -11.59 -1.67 -8.25
C THR A 131 -13.06 -1.66 -8.71
N ILE A 132 -13.99 -1.29 -7.82
CA ILE A 132 -15.40 -1.18 -8.19
C ILE A 132 -15.63 -0.10 -9.24
N ALA A 133 -14.99 1.06 -9.09
CA ALA A 133 -15.14 2.17 -10.05
C ALA A 133 -14.63 1.76 -11.44
N THR A 134 -13.49 1.09 -11.52
CA THR A 134 -12.92 0.64 -12.80
C THR A 134 -13.72 -0.49 -13.45
N ILE A 135 -14.25 -1.44 -12.66
CA ILE A 135 -15.18 -2.46 -13.16
C ILE A 135 -16.45 -1.79 -13.71
N GLY A 136 -16.98 -0.77 -13.02
CA GLY A 136 -18.11 0.02 -13.47
C GLY A 136 -17.82 0.72 -14.81
N ALA A 137 -16.66 1.34 -14.96
CA ALA A 137 -16.23 1.97 -16.20
C ALA A 137 -16.12 0.96 -17.36
N PHE A 138 -15.55 -0.24 -17.12
CA PHE A 138 -15.54 -1.32 -18.10
C PHE A 138 -16.95 -1.75 -18.51
N ALA A 139 -17.89 -1.84 -17.57
CA ALA A 139 -19.27 -2.22 -17.85
C ALA A 139 -20.03 -1.17 -18.67
N LEU A 140 -19.67 0.11 -18.52
CA LEU A 140 -20.23 1.23 -19.30
C LEU A 140 -19.58 1.37 -20.68
N GLY A 141 -18.47 0.67 -20.94
CA GLY A 141 -17.71 0.77 -22.20
C GLY A 141 -16.63 1.85 -22.18
N ASP A 142 -16.40 2.50 -21.03
CA ASP A 142 -15.40 3.57 -20.85
C ASP A 142 -14.03 2.98 -20.51
N TYR A 143 -13.52 2.14 -21.41
CA TYR A 143 -12.28 1.37 -21.21
C TYR A 143 -11.06 2.27 -20.94
N SER A 144 -10.97 3.42 -21.61
CA SER A 144 -9.89 4.38 -21.44
C SER A 144 -9.91 5.03 -20.05
N GLU A 145 -11.09 5.30 -19.50
CA GLU A 145 -11.23 5.85 -18.15
C GLU A 145 -10.81 4.83 -17.09
N ALA A 146 -11.23 3.57 -17.22
CA ALA A 146 -10.86 2.51 -16.32
C ALA A 146 -9.33 2.36 -16.20
N VAL A 147 -8.62 2.33 -17.32
CA VAL A 147 -7.16 2.23 -17.36
C VAL A 147 -6.52 3.52 -16.85
N GLY A 148 -7.07 4.68 -17.21
CA GLY A 148 -6.59 6.00 -16.78
C GLY A 148 -6.62 6.16 -15.27
N VAL A 149 -7.67 5.73 -14.59
CA VAL A 149 -7.79 5.80 -13.11
C VAL A 149 -6.67 5.02 -12.44
N VAL A 150 -6.43 3.78 -12.87
CA VAL A 150 -5.35 2.95 -12.30
C VAL A 150 -3.97 3.51 -12.61
N LEU A 151 -3.78 4.06 -13.79
CA LEU A 151 -2.53 4.74 -14.16
C LEU A 151 -2.25 5.93 -13.25
N PHE A 152 -3.22 6.82 -13.03
CA PHE A 152 -3.05 7.97 -12.14
C PHE A 152 -2.79 7.56 -10.70
N PHE A 153 -3.43 6.50 -10.22
CA PHE A 153 -3.15 5.95 -8.91
C PHE A 153 -1.69 5.49 -8.76
N ASN A 154 -1.19 4.71 -9.73
CA ASN A 154 0.20 4.24 -9.70
C ASN A 154 1.21 5.39 -9.76
N VAL A 155 0.95 6.41 -10.57
CA VAL A 155 1.78 7.62 -10.64
C VAL A 155 1.75 8.36 -9.29
N GLY A 156 0.58 8.50 -8.67
CA GLY A 156 0.42 9.11 -7.35
C GLY A 156 1.21 8.37 -6.27
N SER A 157 1.10 7.05 -6.22
CA SER A 157 1.84 6.18 -5.31
C SER A 157 3.35 6.30 -5.50
N LEU A 158 3.82 6.37 -6.75
CA LEU A 158 5.23 6.58 -7.04
C LEU A 158 5.74 7.92 -6.49
N PHE A 159 4.98 9.01 -6.64
CA PHE A 159 5.33 10.31 -6.07
C PHE A 159 5.34 10.30 -4.55
N GLU A 160 4.39 9.62 -3.93
CA GLU A 160 4.35 9.46 -2.47
C GLU A 160 5.60 8.75 -1.96
N HIS A 161 5.97 7.61 -2.55
CA HIS A 161 7.19 6.88 -2.21
C HIS A 161 8.45 7.74 -2.39
N TYR A 162 8.53 8.52 -3.46
CA TYR A 162 9.66 9.41 -3.70
C TYR A 162 9.74 10.52 -2.63
N ALA A 163 8.62 11.14 -2.30
CA ALA A 163 8.55 12.21 -1.30
C ALA A 163 8.92 11.70 0.10
N VAL A 164 8.39 10.54 0.51
CA VAL A 164 8.68 9.92 1.80
C VAL A 164 10.16 9.53 1.91
N ASN A 165 10.75 8.92 0.87
CA ASN A 165 12.16 8.53 0.88
C ASN A 165 13.10 9.75 0.93
N LYS A 166 12.73 10.85 0.30
CA LYS A 166 13.51 12.09 0.37
C LYS A 166 13.45 12.73 1.75
N SER A 167 12.29 12.71 2.39
CA SER A 167 12.09 13.22 3.75
C SER A 167 12.85 12.42 4.82
N ARG A 168 13.09 11.12 4.58
CA ARG A 168 13.85 10.26 5.52
C ARG A 168 15.36 10.46 5.44
N LYS A 169 15.87 11.02 4.34
CA LYS A 169 17.31 11.25 4.11
C LYS A 169 17.77 12.66 4.50
N ALA A 170 16.85 13.53 4.86
CA ALA A 170 17.12 14.88 5.36
C ALA A 170 17.13 14.90 6.89
#